data_bcb0fe714ac98cd14cc8dc2edbb56404
#
_entry.id   bcb0fe714ac98cd14cc8dc2edbb56404
#
_cell.length_a   1.000
_cell.length_b   1.000
_cell.length_c   1.000
_cell.angle_alpha   90.00
_cell.angle_beta   90.00
_cell.angle_gamma   90.00
#
_symmetry.space_group_name_H-M   'P 1'
#
loop_
_entity.id
_entity.type
_entity.pdbx_description
1 polymer ?
#
loop_
_entity_poly.entity_id
_entity_poly.type
_entity_poly.pdbx_seq_one_letter_code
_entity_poly.pdbx_strand_id
1 'polypeptide(L)'
;GTQASLGVKAVDDTSGDEITPEVSGLYSWTNDDATFGVSVFGSFQERDSGSRHSSVEEFGLRTWDSTNPANLANLGIVADATIENAPNDGQLVYRPTNLGLGFNEDKRERTNGLLTAQFAPNDEMTFTADFAYAENIQDSTSLIDGLWFNGTVDYVEYDGNPVVAAPVIFAEDVSGGKDFFFQNLAMGTKDTLESFGLNLDWNVSDQLNLRFDLASSEAESGGNGPLGHNVLRMNVAGATAGWQAVDFGQTIPQGVASIDDSSKGNANGVFDAADVGSQVTQFTSSDQVAKIDQFSFDGTFAVSDSVEVDLGLGFMSSEM
;
A
#
# COMPACT_ATOMS: atom_id res chain seq x y z
N GLY A 1 -26.15 15.26 -32.10
CA GLY A 1 -26.58 13.92 -31.68
C GLY A 1 -26.46 13.72 -30.18
N THR A 2 -27.05 12.65 -29.66
CA THR A 2 -27.02 12.34 -28.21
C THR A 2 -26.63 10.89 -28.01
N GLN A 3 -25.75 10.64 -27.05
CA GLN A 3 -25.38 9.31 -26.61
C GLN A 3 -25.43 9.24 -25.09
N ALA A 4 -25.88 8.11 -24.56
CA ALA A 4 -25.88 7.86 -23.10
C ALA A 4 -25.55 6.40 -22.82
N SER A 5 -24.82 6.15 -21.75
CA SER A 5 -24.51 4.82 -21.26
C SER A 5 -24.62 4.82 -19.73
N LEU A 6 -25.15 3.74 -19.16
CA LEU A 6 -25.20 3.51 -17.73
C LEU A 6 -24.72 2.10 -17.42
N GLY A 7 -23.79 1.96 -16.52
CA GLY A 7 -23.28 0.69 -16.00
C GLY A 7 -23.57 0.56 -14.51
N VAL A 8 -24.07 -0.61 -14.09
CA VAL A 8 -24.26 -0.96 -12.69
C VAL A 8 -23.73 -2.36 -12.47
N LYS A 9 -22.91 -2.55 -11.44
CA LYS A 9 -22.38 -3.85 -11.02
C LYS A 9 -22.51 -4.00 -9.52
N ALA A 10 -22.67 -5.23 -9.07
CA ALA A 10 -22.47 -5.64 -7.69
C ALA A 10 -21.24 -6.54 -7.65
N VAL A 11 -20.35 -6.27 -6.73
CA VAL A 11 -19.09 -7.01 -6.59
C VAL A 11 -19.06 -7.66 -5.22
N ASP A 12 -18.84 -8.96 -5.24
CA ASP A 12 -18.65 -9.82 -4.07
C ASP A 12 -17.19 -10.27 -4.07
N ASP A 13 -16.45 -9.89 -3.05
CA ASP A 13 -15.09 -10.36 -2.82
C ASP A 13 -15.12 -11.43 -1.72
N THR A 14 -14.62 -12.61 -2.02
CA THR A 14 -14.65 -13.74 -1.07
C THR A 14 -13.80 -13.55 0.18
N SER A 15 -12.99 -12.49 0.20
CA SER A 15 -12.18 -12.08 1.36
C SER A 15 -12.79 -10.91 2.14
N GLY A 16 -13.81 -10.25 1.58
CA GLY A 16 -14.56 -9.18 2.22
C GLY A 16 -15.87 -9.68 2.83
N ASP A 17 -16.53 -8.84 3.60
CA ASP A 17 -17.76 -9.15 4.30
C ASP A 17 -19.01 -8.59 3.61
N GLU A 18 -18.85 -7.69 2.63
CA GLU A 18 -19.95 -6.96 2.02
C GLU A 18 -19.97 -7.04 0.48
N ILE A 19 -21.16 -7.10 -0.09
CA ILE A 19 -21.34 -6.93 -1.54
C ILE A 19 -21.38 -5.43 -1.84
N THR A 20 -20.46 -4.96 -2.67
CA THR A 20 -20.25 -3.55 -2.92
C THR A 20 -20.72 -3.11 -4.31
N PRO A 21 -21.23 -1.86 -4.45
CA PRO A 21 -21.71 -1.34 -5.72
C PRO A 21 -20.59 -0.76 -6.59
N GLU A 22 -20.80 -0.84 -7.89
CA GLU A 22 -20.09 -0.04 -8.89
C GLU A 22 -21.10 0.55 -9.87
N VAL A 23 -21.08 1.88 -10.02
CA VAL A 23 -21.98 2.60 -10.92
C VAL A 23 -21.15 3.51 -11.81
N SER A 24 -21.44 3.55 -13.10
CA SER A 24 -20.81 4.50 -14.01
C SER A 24 -21.81 4.98 -15.05
N GLY A 25 -21.68 6.22 -15.47
CA GLY A 25 -22.53 6.83 -16.49
C GLY A 25 -21.77 7.76 -17.40
N LEU A 26 -22.16 7.76 -18.65
CA LEU A 26 -21.70 8.70 -19.67
C LEU A 26 -22.90 9.30 -20.35
N TYR A 27 -22.89 10.62 -20.52
CA TYR A 27 -23.79 11.36 -21.38
C TYR A 27 -22.98 12.27 -22.29
N SER A 28 -23.31 12.27 -23.58
CA SER A 28 -22.71 13.14 -24.56
C SER A 28 -23.79 13.71 -25.47
N TRP A 29 -23.70 14.99 -25.74
CA TRP A 29 -24.61 15.69 -26.64
C TRP A 29 -23.82 16.62 -27.57
N THR A 30 -24.27 16.68 -28.80
CA THR A 30 -23.73 17.58 -29.84
C THR A 30 -24.91 18.19 -30.56
N ASN A 31 -24.88 19.52 -30.82
CA ASN A 31 -25.89 20.21 -31.58
C ASN A 31 -25.95 19.73 -33.06
N ASP A 32 -27.01 20.11 -33.79
CA ASP A 32 -27.25 19.63 -35.13
C ASP A 32 -26.15 20.07 -36.12
N ASP A 33 -25.57 21.24 -35.92
CA ASP A 33 -24.51 21.80 -36.77
C ASP A 33 -23.11 21.29 -36.37
N ALA A 34 -23.03 20.42 -35.39
CA ALA A 34 -21.77 19.90 -34.81
C ALA A 34 -20.77 20.97 -34.39
N THR A 35 -21.23 22.20 -34.08
CA THR A 35 -20.39 23.31 -33.66
C THR A 35 -20.21 23.38 -32.14
N PHE A 36 -21.07 22.69 -31.39
CA PHE A 36 -20.97 22.64 -29.94
C PHE A 36 -21.33 21.25 -29.41
N GLY A 37 -20.51 20.76 -28.49
CA GLY A 37 -20.72 19.48 -27.84
C GLY A 37 -20.34 19.51 -26.37
N VAL A 38 -21.00 18.68 -25.59
CA VAL A 38 -20.70 18.46 -24.15
C VAL A 38 -20.72 16.98 -23.85
N SER A 39 -19.75 16.52 -23.07
CA SER A 39 -19.70 15.16 -22.54
C SER A 39 -19.51 15.19 -21.03
N VAL A 40 -20.30 14.38 -20.31
CA VAL A 40 -20.21 14.20 -18.85
C VAL A 40 -20.04 12.72 -18.56
N PHE A 41 -19.01 12.38 -17.83
CA PHE A 41 -18.77 11.05 -17.28
C PHE A 41 -18.75 11.11 -15.76
N GLY A 42 -19.30 10.09 -15.10
CA GLY A 42 -19.19 9.89 -13.68
C GLY A 42 -19.10 8.42 -13.33
N SER A 43 -18.33 8.10 -12.30
CA SER A 43 -18.29 6.76 -11.72
C SER A 43 -18.16 6.79 -10.20
N PHE A 44 -18.80 5.83 -9.55
CA PHE A 44 -18.65 5.51 -8.15
C PHE A 44 -18.35 4.03 -8.02
N GLN A 45 -17.38 3.71 -7.17
CA GLN A 45 -16.98 2.33 -6.90
C GLN A 45 -16.67 2.20 -5.42
N GLU A 46 -17.26 1.18 -4.82
CA GLU A 46 -16.90 0.72 -3.48
C GLU A 46 -16.25 -0.66 -3.57
N ARG A 47 -15.31 -0.96 -2.68
CA ARG A 47 -14.68 -2.27 -2.52
C ARG A 47 -14.51 -2.55 -1.04
N ASP A 48 -14.87 -3.78 -0.67
CA ASP A 48 -14.58 -4.38 0.62
C ASP A 48 -13.79 -5.65 0.35
N SER A 49 -12.61 -5.75 0.95
CA SER A 49 -11.70 -6.88 0.75
C SER A 49 -10.88 -7.14 2.00
N GLY A 50 -10.34 -8.33 2.12
CA GLY A 50 -9.49 -8.71 3.23
C GLY A 50 -8.35 -9.60 2.80
N SER A 51 -7.36 -9.75 3.68
CA SER A 51 -6.29 -10.69 3.49
C SER A 51 -5.85 -11.32 4.80
N ARG A 52 -5.33 -12.53 4.70
CA ARG A 52 -4.69 -13.24 5.81
C ARG A 52 -3.30 -13.62 5.35
N HIS A 53 -2.31 -13.30 6.18
CA HIS A 53 -0.93 -13.55 5.81
C HIS A 53 -0.10 -14.03 7.00
N SER A 54 0.99 -14.70 6.69
CA SER A 54 2.07 -14.98 7.61
C SER A 54 3.32 -14.31 7.07
N SER A 55 4.04 -13.60 7.91
CA SER A 55 5.25 -12.88 7.53
C SER A 55 6.39 -13.18 8.49
N VAL A 56 7.60 -13.23 7.94
CA VAL A 56 8.84 -13.14 8.68
C VAL A 56 9.56 -11.92 8.12
N GLU A 57 9.58 -10.82 8.90
CA GLU A 57 9.99 -9.51 8.36
C GLU A 57 11.48 -9.42 8.08
N GLU A 58 12.30 -10.10 8.88
CA GLU A 58 13.74 -10.08 8.68
C GLU A 58 14.36 -11.46 8.90
N PHE A 59 15.11 -11.92 7.88
CA PHE A 59 16.06 -13.01 8.02
C PHE A 59 17.47 -12.43 8.02
N GLY A 60 18.10 -12.43 9.20
CA GLY A 60 19.50 -12.07 9.27
C GLY A 60 20.37 -13.17 8.65
N LEU A 61 21.14 -12.85 7.62
CA LEU A 61 22.14 -13.77 7.06
C LEU A 61 23.43 -13.68 7.86
N ARG A 62 23.94 -14.81 8.35
CA ARG A 62 25.15 -14.91 9.16
C ARG A 62 26.04 -16.06 8.67
N THR A 63 27.31 -15.99 9.02
CA THR A 63 28.23 -17.13 8.79
C THR A 63 28.17 -18.03 10.00
N TRP A 64 28.08 -19.33 9.78
CA TRP A 64 28.16 -20.35 10.81
C TRP A 64 29.61 -20.64 11.19
N ASP A 65 29.92 -20.70 12.48
CA ASP A 65 31.22 -21.13 13.03
C ASP A 65 30.99 -21.80 14.39
N SER A 66 30.94 -23.13 14.38
CA SER A 66 30.68 -23.92 15.57
C SER A 66 31.82 -23.87 16.60
N THR A 67 33.02 -23.46 16.20
CA THR A 67 34.19 -23.36 17.03
C THR A 67 34.31 -22.02 17.77
N ASN A 68 33.53 -21.03 17.37
CA ASN A 68 33.57 -19.68 17.89
C ASN A 68 32.32 -19.37 18.73
N PRO A 69 32.42 -19.40 20.07
CA PRO A 69 31.27 -19.10 20.92
C PRO A 69 30.65 -17.71 20.69
N ALA A 70 31.46 -16.72 20.27
CA ALA A 70 30.94 -15.39 19.95
C ALA A 70 30.11 -15.40 18.64
N ASN A 71 30.39 -16.28 17.70
CA ASN A 71 29.58 -16.48 16.51
C ASN A 71 28.22 -17.09 16.87
N LEU A 72 28.20 -18.15 17.67
CA LEU A 72 26.97 -18.77 18.13
C LEU A 72 26.13 -17.78 18.96
N ALA A 73 26.74 -16.98 19.81
CA ALA A 73 26.06 -15.94 20.58
C ALA A 73 25.44 -14.86 19.69
N ASN A 74 26.08 -14.49 18.57
CA ASN A 74 25.49 -13.59 17.57
C ASN A 74 24.27 -14.17 16.85
N LEU A 75 24.14 -15.51 16.84
CA LEU A 75 22.95 -16.23 16.38
C LEU A 75 21.92 -16.39 17.51
N GLY A 76 22.25 -15.97 18.72
CA GLY A 76 21.43 -16.17 19.92
C GLY A 76 21.54 -17.57 20.52
N ILE A 77 22.37 -18.45 19.93
CA ILE A 77 22.49 -19.86 20.30
C ILE A 77 23.35 -20.00 21.56
N VAL A 78 22.81 -20.65 22.57
CA VAL A 78 23.55 -20.95 23.81
C VAL A 78 24.42 -22.18 23.69
N ALA A 79 25.38 -22.32 24.62
CA ALA A 79 26.38 -23.39 24.56
C ALA A 79 25.80 -24.81 24.72
N ASP A 80 24.66 -24.93 25.35
CA ASP A 80 23.90 -26.17 25.60
C ASP A 80 22.69 -26.35 24.71
N ALA A 81 22.55 -25.49 23.69
CA ALA A 81 21.46 -25.60 22.71
C ALA A 81 21.52 -26.91 21.94
N THR A 82 20.37 -27.47 21.65
CA THR A 82 20.25 -28.60 20.74
C THR A 82 20.19 -28.09 19.30
N ILE A 83 21.13 -28.55 18.46
CA ILE A 83 21.24 -28.16 17.07
C ILE A 83 21.12 -29.41 16.21
N GLU A 84 20.07 -29.52 15.42
CA GLU A 84 19.89 -30.58 14.45
C GLU A 84 20.23 -30.13 13.03
N ASN A 85 20.82 -31.03 12.24
CA ASN A 85 21.31 -30.74 10.89
C ASN A 85 22.25 -29.51 10.85
N ALA A 86 23.15 -29.43 11.84
CA ALA A 86 24.08 -28.32 11.99
C ALA A 86 24.80 -27.97 10.68
N PRO A 87 24.87 -26.68 10.28
CA PRO A 87 25.64 -26.27 9.12
C PRO A 87 27.14 -26.55 9.24
N ASN A 88 27.84 -26.59 8.12
CA ASN A 88 29.30 -26.66 8.13
C ASN A 88 29.92 -25.29 8.47
N ASP A 89 31.05 -25.28 9.16
CA ASP A 89 31.79 -24.04 9.44
C ASP A 89 32.11 -23.28 8.13
N GLY A 90 31.84 -21.97 8.16
CA GLY A 90 31.93 -21.09 7.00
C GLY A 90 30.69 -21.02 6.12
N GLN A 91 29.70 -21.86 6.35
CA GLN A 91 28.42 -21.84 5.64
C GLN A 91 27.56 -20.64 6.09
N LEU A 92 26.73 -20.14 5.17
CA LEU A 92 25.75 -19.11 5.51
C LEU A 92 24.49 -19.74 6.13
N VAL A 93 23.92 -19.04 7.08
CA VAL A 93 22.68 -19.43 7.78
C VAL A 93 21.73 -18.25 7.88
N TYR A 94 20.44 -18.54 7.81
CA TYR A 94 19.39 -17.56 8.15
C TYR A 94 19.08 -17.64 9.65
N ARG A 95 18.84 -16.46 10.24
CA ARG A 95 18.28 -16.30 11.59
C ARG A 95 16.98 -15.52 11.49
N PRO A 96 15.83 -16.09 11.88
CA PRO A 96 14.58 -15.35 11.91
C PRO A 96 14.62 -14.31 13.05
N THR A 97 13.95 -13.18 12.86
CA THR A 97 13.83 -12.13 13.87
C THR A 97 12.42 -12.01 14.42
N ASN A 98 11.42 -12.41 13.63
CA ASN A 98 10.04 -12.45 14.06
C ASN A 98 9.22 -13.45 13.25
N LEU A 99 7.99 -13.70 13.70
CA LEU A 99 6.91 -14.28 12.94
C LEU A 99 5.68 -13.41 13.20
N GLY A 100 5.01 -12.94 12.15
CA GLY A 100 3.73 -12.25 12.23
C GLY A 100 2.63 -13.05 11.53
N LEU A 101 1.48 -13.14 12.15
CA LEU A 101 0.25 -13.67 11.58
C LEU A 101 -0.74 -12.52 11.47
N GLY A 102 -1.08 -12.11 10.26
CA GLY A 102 -1.83 -10.90 10.02
C GLY A 102 -3.19 -11.13 9.40
N PHE A 103 -4.13 -10.25 9.76
CA PHE A 103 -5.47 -10.13 9.20
C PHE A 103 -5.66 -8.68 8.80
N ASN A 104 -5.92 -8.43 7.53
CA ASN A 104 -6.21 -7.09 7.02
C ASN A 104 -7.64 -7.04 6.50
N GLU A 105 -8.30 -5.92 6.76
CA GLU A 105 -9.59 -5.53 6.20
C GLU A 105 -9.38 -4.18 5.51
N ASP A 106 -9.77 -4.09 4.26
CA ASP A 106 -9.57 -2.91 3.42
C ASP A 106 -10.90 -2.48 2.80
N LYS A 107 -11.33 -1.24 3.11
CA LYS A 107 -12.45 -0.58 2.46
C LYS A 107 -11.95 0.56 1.60
N ARG A 108 -12.44 0.63 0.37
CA ARG A 108 -12.05 1.67 -0.57
C ARG A 108 -13.26 2.20 -1.33
N GLU A 109 -13.38 3.52 -1.36
CA GLU A 109 -14.35 4.23 -2.18
C GLU A 109 -13.63 5.06 -3.23
N ARG A 110 -14.14 5.07 -4.45
CA ARG A 110 -13.65 5.90 -5.54
C ARG A 110 -14.78 6.61 -6.22
N THR A 111 -14.64 7.93 -6.36
CA THR A 111 -15.53 8.78 -7.15
C THR A 111 -14.72 9.46 -8.25
N ASN A 112 -15.19 9.39 -9.48
CA ASN A 112 -14.57 10.11 -10.59
C ASN A 112 -15.63 10.85 -11.38
N GLY A 113 -15.26 12.03 -11.87
CA GLY A 113 -16.06 12.86 -12.76
C GLY A 113 -15.19 13.47 -13.85
N LEU A 114 -15.73 13.55 -15.06
CA LEU A 114 -15.13 14.25 -16.18
C LEU A 114 -16.22 15.03 -16.92
N LEU A 115 -15.97 16.31 -17.11
CA LEU A 115 -16.77 17.19 -17.97
C LEU A 115 -15.90 17.70 -19.10
N THR A 116 -16.35 17.55 -20.32
CA THR A 116 -15.71 18.12 -21.51
C THR A 116 -16.70 18.91 -22.32
N ALA A 117 -16.33 20.10 -22.70
CA ALA A 117 -17.09 20.95 -23.62
C ALA A 117 -16.21 21.33 -24.82
N GLN A 118 -16.77 21.19 -26.02
CA GLN A 118 -16.11 21.60 -27.26
C GLN A 118 -16.92 22.61 -28.00
N PHE A 119 -16.24 23.60 -28.58
CA PHE A 119 -16.83 24.62 -29.45
C PHE A 119 -15.98 24.81 -30.69
N ALA A 120 -16.57 24.50 -31.85
CA ALA A 120 -16.00 24.69 -33.19
C ALA A 120 -16.82 25.74 -33.95
N PRO A 121 -16.46 27.03 -33.84
CA PRO A 121 -17.21 28.11 -34.53
C PRO A 121 -17.14 27.98 -36.07
N ASN A 122 -16.14 27.33 -36.56
CA ASN A 122 -15.91 27.02 -37.97
C ASN A 122 -15.05 25.76 -38.13
N ASP A 123 -14.76 25.33 -39.35
CA ASP A 123 -13.95 24.14 -39.63
C ASP A 123 -12.46 24.30 -39.28
N GLU A 124 -12.01 25.53 -38.97
CA GLU A 124 -10.62 25.86 -38.76
C GLU A 124 -10.25 25.85 -37.26
N MET A 125 -11.22 26.04 -36.36
CA MET A 125 -10.95 26.26 -34.93
C MET A 125 -11.79 25.31 -34.08
N THR A 126 -11.11 24.67 -33.12
CA THR A 126 -11.77 23.89 -32.07
C THR A 126 -11.23 24.32 -30.70
N PHE A 127 -12.14 24.78 -29.87
CA PHE A 127 -11.88 25.04 -28.44
C PHE A 127 -12.37 23.84 -27.64
N THR A 128 -11.55 23.35 -26.72
CA THR A 128 -11.92 22.31 -25.76
C THR A 128 -11.67 22.81 -24.36
N ALA A 129 -12.65 22.66 -23.49
CA ALA A 129 -12.50 22.84 -22.05
C ALA A 129 -12.86 21.55 -21.33
N ASP A 130 -12.04 21.14 -20.39
CA ASP A 130 -12.28 19.96 -19.59
C ASP A 130 -12.06 20.23 -18.10
N PHE A 131 -12.82 19.51 -17.30
CA PHE A 131 -12.68 19.45 -15.86
C PHE A 131 -12.73 18.00 -15.40
N ALA A 132 -11.72 17.57 -14.68
CA ALA A 132 -11.64 16.25 -14.08
C ALA A 132 -11.63 16.34 -12.56
N TYR A 133 -12.40 15.48 -11.91
CA TYR A 133 -12.42 15.26 -10.48
C TYR A 133 -12.19 13.79 -10.20
N ALA A 134 -11.30 13.50 -9.25
CA ALA A 134 -11.14 12.16 -8.72
C ALA A 134 -10.98 12.21 -7.19
N GLU A 135 -11.64 11.28 -6.50
CA GLU A 135 -11.53 11.08 -5.07
C GLU A 135 -11.31 9.59 -4.80
N ASN A 136 -10.36 9.27 -3.92
CA ASN A 136 -10.10 7.93 -3.44
C ASN A 136 -10.02 7.97 -1.91
N ILE A 137 -10.91 7.25 -1.25
CA ILE A 137 -10.90 7.07 0.20
C ILE A 137 -10.51 5.62 0.45
N GLN A 138 -9.53 5.42 1.31
CA GLN A 138 -9.10 4.08 1.72
C GLN A 138 -8.99 4.02 3.23
N ASP A 139 -9.73 3.10 3.83
CA ASP A 139 -9.65 2.75 5.24
C ASP A 139 -9.20 1.29 5.34
N SER A 140 -8.18 1.06 6.15
CA SER A 140 -7.58 -0.26 6.34
C SER A 140 -7.38 -0.53 7.83
N THR A 141 -7.75 -1.72 8.26
CA THR A 141 -7.45 -2.21 9.61
C THR A 141 -6.60 -3.46 9.49
N SER A 142 -5.49 -3.50 10.24
CA SER A 142 -4.60 -4.65 10.32
C SER A 142 -4.46 -5.10 11.76
N LEU A 143 -4.70 -6.37 12.01
CA LEU A 143 -4.38 -7.05 13.23
C LEU A 143 -3.22 -7.99 12.99
N ILE A 144 -2.16 -7.90 13.79
CA ILE A 144 -1.00 -8.77 13.70
C ILE A 144 -0.76 -9.38 15.08
N ASP A 145 -0.78 -10.71 15.12
CA ASP A 145 -0.26 -11.50 16.24
C ASP A 145 1.16 -11.93 15.93
N GLY A 146 2.09 -11.72 16.84
CA GLY A 146 3.51 -11.89 16.53
C GLY A 146 4.37 -12.45 17.66
N LEU A 147 5.42 -13.14 17.23
CA LEU A 147 6.52 -13.61 18.06
C LEU A 147 7.81 -12.90 17.65
N TRP A 148 8.52 -12.35 18.64
CA TRP A 148 9.84 -11.75 18.43
C TRP A 148 10.92 -12.75 18.82
N PHE A 149 11.89 -13.01 17.93
CA PHE A 149 13.01 -13.91 18.17
C PHE A 149 14.27 -13.11 18.53
N ASN A 150 14.34 -12.63 19.75
CA ASN A 150 15.50 -11.93 20.32
C ASN A 150 15.91 -12.50 21.70
N GLY A 151 15.40 -13.69 22.06
CA GLY A 151 15.75 -14.44 23.23
C GLY A 151 16.97 -15.34 23.02
N THR A 152 17.08 -16.35 23.88
CA THR A 152 18.12 -17.33 23.87
C THR A 152 17.67 -18.58 23.15
N VAL A 153 18.32 -18.92 22.04
CA VAL A 153 17.99 -20.09 21.22
C VAL A 153 18.48 -21.34 21.93
N ASP A 154 17.57 -22.18 22.34
CA ASP A 154 17.82 -23.46 23.00
C ASP A 154 17.63 -24.66 22.07
N TYR A 155 16.89 -24.50 20.99
CA TYR A 155 16.72 -25.52 19.96
C TYR A 155 16.63 -24.89 18.57
N VAL A 156 17.37 -25.48 17.61
CA VAL A 156 17.24 -25.16 16.19
C VAL A 156 17.45 -26.41 15.35
N GLU A 157 16.58 -26.61 14.37
CA GLU A 157 16.75 -27.60 13.29
C GLU A 157 16.90 -26.87 11.98
N TYR A 158 17.99 -27.13 11.25
CA TYR A 158 18.24 -26.59 9.91
C TYR A 158 17.78 -27.54 8.81
N ASP A 159 17.47 -26.99 7.63
CA ASP A 159 16.99 -27.70 6.44
C ASP A 159 18.05 -28.58 5.75
N GLY A 160 19.31 -28.51 6.21
CA GLY A 160 20.44 -29.22 5.62
C GLY A 160 20.86 -28.72 4.23
N ASN A 161 20.38 -27.54 3.79
CA ASN A 161 20.81 -26.97 2.52
C ASN A 161 22.32 -26.67 2.54
N PRO A 162 23.10 -27.12 1.53
CA PRO A 162 24.57 -27.01 1.59
C PRO A 162 25.11 -25.60 1.27
N VAL A 163 24.27 -24.68 0.77
CA VAL A 163 24.69 -23.32 0.38
C VAL A 163 24.33 -22.31 1.46
N VAL A 164 23.05 -22.23 1.79
CA VAL A 164 22.53 -21.40 2.87
C VAL A 164 21.54 -22.23 3.65
N ALA A 165 21.85 -22.51 4.92
CA ALA A 165 20.96 -23.26 5.78
C ALA A 165 19.89 -22.35 6.37
N ALA A 166 18.63 -22.79 6.30
CA ALA A 166 17.51 -22.11 6.90
C ALA A 166 16.96 -22.95 8.07
N PRO A 167 16.47 -22.32 9.15
CA PRO A 167 15.83 -23.06 10.21
C PRO A 167 14.48 -23.60 9.73
N VAL A 168 14.25 -24.88 10.00
CA VAL A 168 12.95 -25.54 9.87
C VAL A 168 12.16 -25.39 11.18
N ILE A 169 12.86 -25.60 12.32
CA ILE A 169 12.33 -25.33 13.65
C ILE A 169 13.30 -24.38 14.35
N PHE A 170 12.76 -23.39 15.02
CA PHE A 170 13.53 -22.42 15.79
C PHE A 170 12.82 -22.13 17.09
N ALA A 171 13.49 -22.35 18.21
CA ALA A 171 12.92 -22.18 19.53
C ALA A 171 13.83 -21.38 20.45
N GLU A 172 13.23 -20.60 21.34
CA GLU A 172 13.90 -19.74 22.31
C GLU A 172 13.37 -19.94 23.71
N ASP A 173 14.27 -20.03 24.67
CA ASP A 173 13.98 -19.81 26.08
C ASP A 173 13.86 -18.29 26.34
N VAL A 174 12.73 -17.88 26.84
CA VAL A 174 12.42 -16.49 27.20
C VAL A 174 11.94 -16.39 28.65
N SER A 175 12.40 -17.31 29.49
CA SER A 175 12.03 -17.44 30.92
C SER A 175 12.22 -16.18 31.76
N GLY A 176 12.93 -15.17 31.23
CA GLY A 176 13.00 -13.83 31.83
C GLY A 176 11.71 -13.01 31.69
N GLY A 177 10.72 -13.55 31.02
CA GLY A 177 9.45 -12.91 30.64
C GLY A 177 9.61 -12.05 29.39
N LYS A 178 8.94 -12.45 28.33
CA LYS A 178 8.93 -11.74 27.05
C LYS A 178 7.51 -11.43 26.62
N ASP A 179 7.36 -10.36 25.91
CA ASP A 179 6.08 -9.94 25.37
C ASP A 179 5.70 -10.76 24.16
N PHE A 180 4.44 -11.21 24.13
CA PHE A 180 3.74 -11.35 22.86
C PHE A 180 3.46 -9.96 22.31
N PHE A 181 3.40 -9.82 21.00
CA PHE A 181 2.91 -8.58 20.51
C PHE A 181 1.64 -8.77 19.68
N PHE A 182 0.61 -8.02 20.08
CA PHE A 182 -0.57 -7.84 19.27
C PHE A 182 -0.54 -6.41 18.75
N GLN A 183 -0.50 -6.24 17.44
CA GLN A 183 -0.56 -4.94 16.83
C GLN A 183 -1.92 -4.72 16.21
N ASN A 184 -2.56 -3.62 16.57
CA ASN A 184 -3.68 -3.06 15.83
C ASN A 184 -3.19 -1.83 15.09
N LEU A 185 -3.41 -1.82 13.77
CA LEU A 185 -3.05 -0.74 12.88
C LEU A 185 -4.31 -0.30 12.14
N ALA A 186 -4.75 0.93 12.38
CA ALA A 186 -5.79 1.57 11.60
C ALA A 186 -5.16 2.63 10.71
N MET A 187 -5.40 2.53 9.42
CA MET A 187 -4.92 3.47 8.40
C MET A 187 -6.11 4.06 7.67
N GLY A 188 -6.05 5.36 7.42
CA GLY A 188 -7.07 6.05 6.64
C GLY A 188 -6.42 7.12 5.78
N THR A 189 -6.68 7.09 4.48
CA THR A 189 -6.25 8.12 3.54
C THR A 189 -7.40 8.60 2.70
N LYS A 190 -7.38 9.89 2.39
CA LYS A 190 -8.23 10.51 1.40
C LYS A 190 -7.36 11.27 0.41
N ASP A 191 -7.48 10.89 -0.85
CA ASP A 191 -6.79 11.53 -1.95
C ASP A 191 -7.83 12.19 -2.85
N THR A 192 -7.59 13.45 -3.23
CA THR A 192 -8.42 14.18 -4.20
C THR A 192 -7.56 14.73 -5.32
N LEU A 193 -8.11 14.81 -6.51
CA LEU A 193 -7.54 15.46 -7.67
C LEU A 193 -8.61 16.30 -8.36
N GLU A 194 -8.31 17.57 -8.55
CA GLU A 194 -9.04 18.47 -9.44
C GLU A 194 -8.12 18.93 -10.55
N SER A 195 -8.61 18.89 -11.78
CA SER A 195 -7.84 19.32 -12.96
C SER A 195 -8.73 20.06 -13.92
N PHE A 196 -8.26 21.18 -14.40
CA PHE A 196 -8.91 21.99 -15.41
C PHE A 196 -7.98 22.16 -16.62
N GLY A 197 -8.51 21.97 -17.81
CA GLY A 197 -7.82 22.11 -19.08
C GLY A 197 -8.54 23.04 -20.06
N LEU A 198 -7.77 23.79 -20.83
CA LEU A 198 -8.24 24.54 -22.00
C LEU A 198 -7.30 24.26 -23.17
N ASN A 199 -7.88 23.89 -24.29
CA ASN A 199 -7.15 23.64 -25.54
C ASN A 199 -7.78 24.45 -26.67
N LEU A 200 -6.95 24.99 -27.54
CA LEU A 200 -7.31 25.53 -28.84
C LEU A 200 -6.49 24.84 -29.91
N ASP A 201 -7.18 24.19 -30.84
CA ASP A 201 -6.61 23.71 -32.10
C ASP A 201 -7.07 24.63 -33.24
N TRP A 202 -6.13 25.22 -33.96
CA TRP A 202 -6.40 26.22 -34.97
C TRP A 202 -5.64 25.94 -36.29
N ASN A 203 -6.36 25.52 -37.31
CA ASN A 203 -5.88 25.43 -38.67
C ASN A 203 -5.90 26.81 -39.32
N VAL A 204 -4.81 27.59 -39.13
CA VAL A 204 -4.70 28.97 -39.64
C VAL A 204 -4.74 29.01 -41.16
N SER A 205 -4.21 27.97 -41.80
CA SER A 205 -4.25 27.74 -43.23
C SER A 205 -4.01 26.26 -43.54
N ASP A 206 -4.12 25.87 -44.84
CA ASP A 206 -3.76 24.52 -45.26
C ASP A 206 -2.32 24.09 -44.93
N GLN A 207 -1.46 25.04 -44.61
CA GLN A 207 -0.04 24.84 -44.31
C GLN A 207 0.33 25.06 -42.84
N LEU A 208 -0.53 25.71 -42.04
CA LEU A 208 -0.20 26.11 -40.66
C LEU A 208 -1.29 25.67 -39.71
N ASN A 209 -0.94 24.78 -38.79
CA ASN A 209 -1.72 24.43 -37.60
C ASN A 209 -1.03 24.99 -36.33
N LEU A 210 -1.81 25.56 -35.46
CA LEU A 210 -1.38 26.03 -34.14
C LEU A 210 -2.21 25.36 -33.05
N ARG A 211 -1.53 24.92 -31.97
CA ARG A 211 -2.18 24.38 -30.80
C ARG A 211 -1.72 25.11 -29.54
N PHE A 212 -2.68 25.42 -28.69
CA PHE A 212 -2.46 26.05 -27.39
C PHE A 212 -3.12 25.19 -26.33
N ASP A 213 -2.35 24.88 -25.26
CA ASP A 213 -2.86 24.14 -24.12
C ASP A 213 -2.55 24.90 -22.82
N LEU A 214 -3.55 24.99 -21.97
CA LEU A 214 -3.47 25.45 -20.60
C LEU A 214 -4.03 24.39 -19.68
N ALA A 215 -3.32 24.04 -18.63
CA ALA A 215 -3.81 23.12 -17.63
C ALA A 215 -3.41 23.57 -16.23
N SER A 216 -4.32 23.39 -15.28
CA SER A 216 -4.07 23.60 -13.86
C SER A 216 -4.64 22.39 -13.10
N SER A 217 -3.82 21.80 -12.24
CA SER A 217 -4.21 20.63 -11.45
C SER A 217 -3.78 20.81 -10.01
N GLU A 218 -4.64 20.41 -9.09
CA GLU A 218 -4.37 20.34 -7.66
C GLU A 218 -4.70 18.94 -7.15
N ALA A 219 -3.73 18.32 -6.47
CA ALA A 219 -3.91 17.04 -5.81
C ALA A 219 -3.66 17.21 -4.30
N GLU A 220 -4.57 16.69 -3.51
CA GLU A 220 -4.45 16.67 -2.06
C GLU A 220 -4.46 15.23 -1.56
N SER A 221 -3.62 14.93 -0.56
CA SER A 221 -3.60 13.66 0.15
C SER A 221 -3.52 13.93 1.64
N GLY A 222 -4.40 13.30 2.42
CA GLY A 222 -4.48 13.52 3.86
C GLY A 222 -5.06 12.34 4.61
N GLY A 223 -5.09 12.46 5.95
CA GLY A 223 -5.65 11.45 6.83
C GLY A 223 -7.17 11.41 6.80
N ASN A 224 -7.75 10.21 6.66
CA ASN A 224 -9.19 9.95 6.71
C ASN A 224 -9.66 9.35 8.05
N GLY A 225 -8.76 8.98 8.94
CA GLY A 225 -9.13 8.41 10.24
C GLY A 225 -9.99 9.36 11.08
N PRO A 226 -10.78 8.85 12.05
CA PRO A 226 -11.73 9.65 12.84
C PRO A 226 -11.12 10.85 13.58
N LEU A 227 -9.78 10.87 13.76
CA LEU A 227 -9.04 11.96 14.38
C LEU A 227 -8.17 12.72 13.37
N GLY A 228 -8.42 12.57 12.05
CA GLY A 228 -7.60 13.13 10.99
C GLY A 228 -6.24 12.47 10.84
N HIS A 229 -6.10 11.21 11.25
CA HIS A 229 -4.83 10.48 11.14
C HIS A 229 -4.75 9.67 9.86
N ASN A 230 -3.53 9.52 9.34
CA ASN A 230 -3.20 8.54 8.32
C ASN A 230 -2.95 7.17 8.94
N VAL A 231 -2.31 7.15 10.12
CA VAL A 231 -1.95 5.92 10.82
C VAL A 231 -2.17 6.07 12.32
N LEU A 232 -2.93 5.15 12.87
CA LEU A 232 -3.02 4.88 14.30
C LEU A 232 -2.54 3.46 14.55
N ARG A 233 -1.42 3.32 15.29
CA ARG A 233 -0.88 2.02 15.69
C ARG A 233 -0.96 1.88 17.19
N MET A 234 -1.41 0.73 17.66
CA MET A 234 -1.35 0.34 19.05
C MET A 234 -0.73 -1.05 19.12
N ASN A 235 0.41 -1.17 19.80
CA ASN A 235 0.98 -2.45 20.16
C ASN A 235 0.56 -2.74 21.59
N VAL A 236 -0.05 -3.89 21.77
CA VAL A 236 -0.48 -4.40 23.07
C VAL A 236 0.33 -5.64 23.34
N ALA A 237 0.95 -5.71 24.49
CA ALA A 237 1.85 -6.78 24.86
C ALA A 237 1.66 -7.23 26.30
N GLY A 238 1.90 -8.50 26.54
CA GLY A 238 1.98 -9.08 27.87
C GLY A 238 3.31 -9.83 28.00
N ALA A 239 4.07 -9.49 29.02
CA ALA A 239 5.39 -10.06 29.24
C ALA A 239 5.32 -11.43 29.92
N THR A 240 4.63 -12.37 29.28
CA THR A 240 4.22 -13.63 29.89
C THR A 240 4.72 -14.86 29.13
N ALA A 241 5.49 -14.69 28.05
CA ALA A 241 6.10 -15.82 27.36
C ALA A 241 7.30 -16.36 28.15
N GLY A 242 7.31 -17.65 28.48
CA GLY A 242 8.44 -18.35 29.09
C GLY A 242 9.29 -19.11 28.07
N TRP A 243 8.67 -19.55 26.98
CA TRP A 243 9.28 -20.24 25.85
C TRP A 243 8.47 -19.99 24.59
N GLN A 244 9.13 -19.95 23.45
CA GLN A 244 8.46 -19.79 22.15
C GLN A 244 9.20 -20.54 21.05
N ALA A 245 8.46 -20.98 20.02
CA ALA A 245 9.02 -21.65 18.87
C ALA A 245 8.23 -21.34 17.60
N VAL A 246 8.88 -21.57 16.47
CA VAL A 246 8.25 -21.54 15.14
C VAL A 246 8.65 -22.78 14.33
N ASP A 247 7.67 -23.34 13.63
CA ASP A 247 7.85 -24.37 12.61
C ASP A 247 7.69 -23.73 11.23
N PHE A 248 8.80 -23.57 10.51
CA PHE A 248 8.87 -23.07 9.12
C PHE A 248 8.67 -24.18 8.09
N GLY A 249 8.61 -25.45 8.48
CA GLY A 249 8.40 -26.60 7.58
C GLY A 249 6.97 -26.69 7.03
N GLN A 250 6.06 -25.86 7.54
CA GLN A 250 4.67 -25.80 7.09
C GLN A 250 4.50 -24.79 5.94
N THR A 251 3.43 -24.97 5.13
CA THR A 251 3.08 -23.99 4.06
C THR A 251 2.87 -22.59 4.62
N ILE A 252 2.30 -22.49 5.82
CA ILE A 252 2.19 -21.28 6.63
C ILE A 252 2.97 -21.55 7.91
N PRO A 253 4.03 -20.81 8.23
CA PRO A 253 4.77 -20.97 9.46
C PRO A 253 3.85 -20.94 10.69
N GLN A 254 4.08 -21.84 11.63
CA GLN A 254 3.28 -21.96 12.85
C GLN A 254 4.11 -21.58 14.06
N GLY A 255 3.65 -20.55 14.78
CA GLY A 255 4.25 -20.14 16.04
C GLY A 255 3.50 -20.75 17.23
N VAL A 256 4.26 -21.14 18.26
CA VAL A 256 3.73 -21.53 19.56
C VAL A 256 4.51 -20.83 20.65
N ALA A 257 3.85 -20.55 21.77
CA ALA A 257 4.52 -20.01 22.96
C ALA A 257 3.89 -20.59 24.23
N SER A 258 4.71 -20.80 25.26
CA SER A 258 4.21 -21.07 26.60
C SER A 258 3.87 -19.76 27.31
N ILE A 259 2.82 -19.76 28.07
CA ILE A 259 2.39 -18.62 28.88
C ILE A 259 2.81 -18.86 30.31
N ASP A 260 3.51 -17.89 30.89
CA ASP A 260 3.86 -17.82 32.29
C ASP A 260 3.59 -16.42 32.81
N ASP A 261 2.43 -16.24 33.41
CA ASP A 261 1.99 -14.97 34.00
C ASP A 261 2.39 -14.86 35.49
N SER A 262 3.13 -15.84 36.06
CA SER A 262 3.43 -15.96 37.48
C SER A 262 4.17 -14.76 38.08
N SER A 263 4.90 -14.01 37.24
CA SER A 263 5.68 -12.84 37.65
C SER A 263 5.15 -11.51 37.14
N LYS A 264 4.15 -11.55 36.22
CA LYS A 264 3.59 -10.37 35.56
C LYS A 264 2.11 -10.59 35.31
N GLY A 265 1.39 -9.52 34.91
CA GLY A 265 -0.03 -9.60 34.74
C GLY A 265 -0.79 -9.79 36.06
N ASN A 266 -1.85 -10.60 36.02
CA ASN A 266 -2.68 -10.89 37.21
C ASN A 266 -2.26 -12.15 37.97
N ALA A 267 -1.25 -12.86 37.50
CA ALA A 267 -0.68 -14.08 38.10
C ALA A 267 -1.68 -15.20 38.38
N ASN A 268 -2.67 -15.37 37.50
CA ASN A 268 -3.72 -16.40 37.66
C ASN A 268 -3.45 -17.68 36.87
N GLY A 269 -2.38 -17.73 36.06
CA GLY A 269 -2.01 -18.88 35.23
C GLY A 269 -2.83 -19.00 33.92
N VAL A 270 -3.59 -17.96 33.58
CA VAL A 270 -4.40 -17.90 32.37
C VAL A 270 -4.14 -16.58 31.64
N PHE A 271 -3.69 -16.65 30.41
CA PHE A 271 -3.51 -15.44 29.62
C PHE A 271 -4.86 -14.78 29.31
N ASP A 272 -5.07 -13.59 29.81
CA ASP A 272 -6.27 -12.79 29.62
C ASP A 272 -5.98 -11.29 29.46
N ALA A 273 -7.03 -10.50 29.32
CA ALA A 273 -6.91 -9.06 29.08
C ALA A 273 -6.21 -8.29 30.22
N ALA A 274 -6.12 -8.86 31.42
CA ALA A 274 -5.43 -8.24 32.54
C ALA A 274 -3.91 -8.44 32.49
N ASP A 275 -3.41 -9.37 31.66
CA ASP A 275 -1.98 -9.60 31.44
C ASP A 275 -1.40 -8.68 30.36
N VAL A 276 -2.26 -7.93 29.67
CA VAL A 276 -1.90 -7.16 28.47
C VAL A 276 -1.98 -5.68 28.75
N GLY A 277 -1.01 -4.93 28.27
CA GLY A 277 -0.97 -3.47 28.37
C GLY A 277 -0.48 -2.83 27.08
N SER A 278 -0.85 -1.58 26.84
CA SER A 278 -0.32 -0.82 25.71
C SER A 278 1.17 -0.54 25.92
N GLN A 279 1.99 -0.96 24.96
CA GLN A 279 3.43 -0.70 24.96
C GLN A 279 3.82 0.43 24.03
N VAL A 280 3.28 0.45 22.81
CA VAL A 280 3.60 1.43 21.80
C VAL A 280 2.30 1.96 21.21
N THR A 281 2.17 3.27 21.21
CA THR A 281 1.11 3.95 20.49
C THR A 281 1.75 4.95 19.54
N GLN A 282 1.39 4.87 18.27
CA GLN A 282 1.86 5.79 17.25
C GLN A 282 0.65 6.43 16.60
N PHE A 283 0.66 7.73 16.52
CA PHE A 283 -0.28 8.54 15.77
C PHE A 283 0.50 9.32 14.72
N THR A 284 0.09 9.20 13.47
CA THR A 284 0.69 9.96 12.38
C THR A 284 -0.42 10.66 11.61
N SER A 285 -0.26 11.96 11.42
CA SER A 285 -1.09 12.78 10.54
C SER A 285 -0.19 13.55 9.61
N SER A 286 -0.46 13.50 8.33
CA SER A 286 0.25 14.26 7.30
C SER A 286 -0.72 14.67 6.22
N ASP A 287 -0.57 15.90 5.77
CA ASP A 287 -1.31 16.43 4.62
C ASP A 287 -0.29 16.88 3.58
N GLN A 288 -0.59 16.59 2.34
CA GLN A 288 0.22 16.98 1.20
C GLN A 288 -0.67 17.61 0.15
N VAL A 289 -0.24 18.74 -0.39
CA VAL A 289 -0.87 19.42 -1.53
C VAL A 289 0.15 19.57 -2.63
N ALA A 290 -0.19 19.14 -3.84
CA ALA A 290 0.63 19.32 -5.02
C ALA A 290 -0.17 20.10 -6.08
N LYS A 291 0.43 21.18 -6.62
CA LYS A 291 -0.15 22.01 -7.69
C LYS A 291 0.74 21.97 -8.91
N ILE A 292 0.13 21.87 -10.07
CA ILE A 292 0.83 21.90 -11.35
C ILE A 292 0.06 22.83 -12.29
N ASP A 293 0.74 23.86 -12.78
CA ASP A 293 0.25 24.73 -13.85
C ASP A 293 1.11 24.53 -15.09
N GLN A 294 0.44 24.35 -16.23
CA GLN A 294 1.09 24.06 -17.50
C GLN A 294 0.56 24.98 -18.60
N PHE A 295 1.46 25.39 -19.47
CA PHE A 295 1.16 26.03 -20.74
C PHE A 295 1.99 25.36 -21.83
N SER A 296 1.38 24.99 -22.94
CA SER A 296 2.12 24.65 -24.15
C SER A 296 1.57 25.39 -25.38
N PHE A 297 2.47 25.61 -26.30
CA PHE A 297 2.20 26.12 -27.63
C PHE A 297 2.97 25.28 -28.63
N ASP A 298 2.26 24.75 -29.62
CA ASP A 298 2.82 23.96 -30.69
C ASP A 298 2.37 24.54 -32.02
N GLY A 299 3.27 24.58 -32.99
CA GLY A 299 3.00 25.03 -34.35
C GLY A 299 3.61 24.08 -35.36
N THR A 300 2.78 23.59 -36.28
CA THR A 300 3.20 22.74 -37.40
C THR A 300 3.04 23.49 -38.69
N PHE A 301 4.13 23.63 -39.47
CA PHE A 301 4.16 24.32 -40.74
C PHE A 301 4.61 23.40 -41.87
N ALA A 302 3.72 23.12 -42.83
CA ALA A 302 4.03 22.39 -44.05
C ALA A 302 4.73 23.31 -45.06
N VAL A 303 6.04 23.19 -45.18
CA VAL A 303 6.86 23.96 -46.13
C VAL A 303 6.60 23.50 -47.57
N SER A 304 6.34 22.22 -47.75
CA SER A 304 5.97 21.59 -49.03
C SER A 304 5.27 20.26 -48.76
N ASP A 305 4.77 19.58 -49.81
CA ASP A 305 4.14 18.27 -49.70
C ASP A 305 5.02 17.17 -49.03
N SER A 306 6.31 17.42 -48.91
CA SER A 306 7.29 16.46 -48.35
C SER A 306 8.11 16.97 -47.20
N VAL A 307 7.90 18.23 -46.77
CA VAL A 307 8.66 18.87 -45.67
C VAL A 307 7.71 19.59 -44.73
N GLU A 308 7.73 19.19 -43.48
CA GLU A 308 7.00 19.78 -42.35
C GLU A 308 7.98 20.22 -41.26
N VAL A 309 7.69 21.31 -40.59
CA VAL A 309 8.46 21.87 -39.50
C VAL A 309 7.55 22.02 -38.29
N ASP A 310 7.93 21.37 -37.19
CA ASP A 310 7.27 21.49 -35.91
C ASP A 310 8.09 22.37 -34.96
N LEU A 311 7.41 23.26 -34.28
CA LEU A 311 7.97 24.14 -33.25
C LEU A 311 7.08 24.03 -32.00
N GLY A 312 7.68 23.85 -30.84
CA GLY A 312 6.96 23.78 -29.58
C GLY A 312 7.63 24.61 -28.49
N LEU A 313 6.83 25.17 -27.63
CA LEU A 313 7.24 25.86 -26.40
C LEU A 313 6.35 25.38 -25.26
N GLY A 314 6.96 24.92 -24.17
CA GLY A 314 6.27 24.50 -22.96
C GLY A 314 6.79 25.22 -21.73
N PHE A 315 5.88 25.51 -20.82
CA PHE A 315 6.16 26.01 -19.48
C PHE A 315 5.38 25.18 -18.47
N MET A 316 6.04 24.81 -17.38
CA MET A 316 5.41 24.10 -16.27
C MET A 316 5.92 24.68 -14.95
N SER A 317 5.00 24.93 -14.03
CA SER A 317 5.27 25.24 -12.64
C SER A 317 4.71 24.17 -11.76
N SER A 318 5.45 23.73 -10.74
CA SER A 318 4.97 22.77 -9.74
C SER A 318 5.31 23.25 -8.35
N GLU A 319 4.35 23.10 -7.43
CA GLU A 319 4.49 23.37 -5.99
C GLU A 319 4.08 22.10 -5.22
N MET A 320 4.77 21.85 -4.09
CA MET A 320 4.48 20.73 -3.19
C MET A 320 4.66 21.15 -1.73
#